data_07f60c2ad62cac94f314b74726f73379
#
_entry.id   07f60c2ad62cac94f314b74726f73379
#
_cell.length_a   1.000
_cell.length_b   1.000
_cell.length_c   1.000
_cell.angle_alpha   90.00
_cell.angle_beta   90.00
_cell.angle_gamma   90.00
#
_symmetry.space_group_name_H-M   'P 1'
#
loop_
_entity.id
_entity.type
_entity.pdbx_description
1 polymer ?
#
loop_
_entity_poly.entity_id
_entity_poly.type
_entity_poly.pdbx_seq_one_letter_code
_entity_poly.pdbx_strand_id
1 'polypeptide(L)' 'NVNELELLATVDMAICDLHRDGKRISVASIKDLIHSNKEWRDKLKKAYFKDADIQRAIKKCQDLFES' A
#
# COMPACT_ATOMS: atom_id res chain seq x y z
N ASN A 1 0.35 7.52 14.54
CA ASN A 1 -0.90 7.04 15.07
C ASN A 1 -1.24 5.67 14.48
N VAL A 2 -2.26 5.00 15.04
CA VAL A 2 -2.63 3.64 14.62
C VAL A 2 -3.03 3.57 13.15
N ASN A 3 -3.76 4.57 12.66
CA ASN A 3 -4.19 4.61 11.27
C ASN A 3 -3.00 4.70 10.31
N GLU A 4 -2.02 5.50 10.65
CA GLU A 4 -0.81 5.62 9.83
C GLU A 4 -0.01 4.32 9.82
N LEU A 5 0.10 3.65 10.97
CA LEU A 5 0.78 2.37 11.04
C LEU A 5 0.07 1.31 10.22
N GLU A 6 -1.27 1.28 10.25
CA GLU A 6 -2.05 0.35 9.45
C GLU A 6 -1.83 0.60 7.95
N LEU A 7 -1.86 1.87 7.54
CA LEU A 7 -1.61 2.23 6.15
C LEU A 7 -0.23 1.78 5.70
N LEU A 8 0.80 2.11 6.47
CA LEU A 8 2.18 1.77 6.12
C LEU A 8 2.39 0.26 6.06
N ALA A 9 1.85 -0.49 7.02
CA ALA A 9 1.98 -1.94 7.04
C ALA A 9 1.29 -2.58 5.85
N THR A 10 0.08 -2.12 5.52
CA THR A 10 -0.68 -2.66 4.39
C THR A 10 0.04 -2.38 3.06
N VAL A 11 0.52 -1.15 2.88
CA VAL A 11 1.25 -0.78 1.67
C VAL A 11 2.56 -1.55 1.56
N ASP A 12 3.28 -1.70 2.67
CA ASP A 12 4.53 -2.46 2.69
C ASP A 12 4.30 -3.91 2.23
N MET A 13 3.27 -4.56 2.74
CA MET A 13 2.93 -5.93 2.34
C MET A 13 2.56 -5.99 0.86
N ALA A 14 1.80 -5.01 0.37
CA ALA A 14 1.44 -4.94 -1.03
C ALA A 14 2.67 -4.75 -1.93
N ILE A 15 3.60 -3.90 -1.52
CA ILE A 15 4.85 -3.69 -2.26
C ILE A 15 5.64 -4.99 -2.34
N CYS A 16 5.75 -5.71 -1.25
CA CYS A 16 6.47 -7.00 -1.23
C CYS A 16 5.83 -8.00 -2.18
N ASP A 17 4.51 -8.09 -2.20
CA ASP A 17 3.81 -8.99 -3.11
C ASP A 17 4.04 -8.61 -4.58
N LEU A 18 3.93 -7.32 -4.90
CA LEU A 18 4.14 -6.84 -6.26
C LEU A 18 5.58 -7.07 -6.72
N HIS A 19 6.53 -6.84 -5.83
CA HIS A 19 7.95 -7.04 -6.12
C HIS A 19 8.23 -8.51 -6.41
N ARG A 20 7.67 -9.40 -5.59
CA ARG A 20 7.85 -10.85 -5.77
C ARG A 20 7.28 -11.31 -7.11
N ASP A 21 6.15 -10.73 -7.54
CA ASP A 21 5.51 -11.06 -8.80
C ASP A 21 6.11 -10.34 -10.00
N GLY A 22 7.12 -9.49 -9.79
CA GLY A 22 7.75 -8.73 -10.86
C GLY A 22 6.87 -7.64 -11.43
N LYS A 23 5.91 -7.17 -10.67
CA LYS A 23 4.96 -6.13 -11.10
C LYS A 23 5.44 -4.75 -10.69
N ARG A 24 4.98 -3.74 -11.44
CA ARG A 24 5.31 -2.35 -11.16
C ARG A 24 4.62 -1.87 -9.89
N ILE A 25 5.35 -1.12 -9.07
CA ILE A 25 4.82 -0.54 -7.83
C ILE A 25 4.28 0.85 -8.14
N SER A 26 2.97 1.01 -7.99
CA SER A 26 2.28 2.29 -8.21
C SER A 26 1.01 2.33 -7.37
N VAL A 27 0.40 3.51 -7.25
CA VAL A 27 -0.87 3.64 -6.54
C VAL A 27 -1.92 2.71 -7.16
N ALA A 28 -1.99 2.69 -8.49
CA ALA A 28 -2.96 1.86 -9.19
C ALA A 28 -2.77 0.37 -8.90
N SER A 29 -1.53 -0.13 -8.98
CA SER A 29 -1.26 -1.55 -8.75
C SER A 29 -1.50 -1.93 -7.29
N ILE A 30 -1.19 -1.05 -6.34
CA ILE A 30 -1.45 -1.30 -4.92
C ILE A 30 -2.95 -1.33 -4.65
N LYS A 31 -3.71 -0.39 -5.21
CA LYS A 31 -5.17 -0.38 -5.05
C LYS A 31 -5.80 -1.63 -5.65
N ASP A 32 -5.33 -2.05 -6.82
CA ASP A 32 -5.83 -3.27 -7.45
C ASP A 32 -5.56 -4.49 -6.57
N LEU A 33 -4.36 -4.59 -6.01
CA LEU A 33 -4.00 -5.69 -5.13
C LEU A 33 -4.88 -5.72 -3.88
N ILE A 34 -5.05 -4.57 -3.23
CA ILE A 34 -5.88 -4.46 -2.03
C ILE A 34 -7.34 -4.80 -2.37
N HIS A 35 -7.84 -4.31 -3.50
CA HIS A 35 -9.21 -4.57 -3.93
C HIS A 35 -9.44 -6.05 -4.22
N SER A 36 -8.44 -6.74 -4.73
CA SER A 36 -8.51 -8.17 -5.02
C SER A 36 -8.47 -9.04 -3.76
N ASN A 37 -7.94 -8.52 -2.67
CA ASN A 37 -7.82 -9.25 -1.42
C ASN A 37 -9.09 -9.06 -0.59
N LYS A 38 -9.79 -10.15 -0.32
CA LYS A 38 -11.07 -10.09 0.40
C LYS A 38 -10.93 -9.48 1.78
N GLU A 39 -9.82 -9.73 2.46
CA GLU A 39 -9.58 -9.22 3.81
C GLU A 39 -9.26 -7.73 3.80
N TRP A 40 -8.66 -7.23 2.73
CA TRP A 40 -8.18 -5.85 2.65
C TRP A 40 -9.09 -4.91 1.89
N ARG A 41 -10.03 -5.47 1.12
CA ARG A 41 -10.90 -4.68 0.22
C ARG A 41 -11.56 -3.50 0.93
N ASP A 42 -12.05 -3.72 2.13
CA ASP A 42 -12.79 -2.70 2.88
C ASP A 42 -11.88 -1.56 3.35
N LYS A 43 -10.56 -1.78 3.40
CA LYS A 43 -9.62 -0.73 3.80
C LYS A 43 -9.63 0.45 2.84
N LEU A 44 -9.93 0.22 1.56
CA LEU A 44 -9.99 1.29 0.56
C LEU A 44 -11.12 2.29 0.82
N LYS A 45 -12.11 1.91 1.61
CA LYS A 45 -13.22 2.79 1.98
C LYS A 45 -12.86 3.75 3.11
N LYS A 46 -11.75 3.50 3.78
CA LYS A 46 -11.33 4.32 4.91
C LYS A 46 -10.71 5.63 4.44
N ALA A 47 -10.93 6.69 5.22
CA ALA A 47 -10.49 8.04 4.85
C ALA A 47 -8.97 8.15 4.69
N TYR A 48 -8.22 7.32 5.39
CA TYR A 48 -6.75 7.38 5.35
C TYR A 48 -6.13 6.42 4.30
N PHE A 49 -6.95 5.86 3.42
CA PHE A 49 -6.49 5.01 2.31
C PHE A 49 -6.79 5.64 0.95
N LYS A 50 -6.78 6.97 0.87
CA LYS A 50 -6.96 7.68 -0.40
C LYS A 50 -5.69 7.59 -1.24
N ASP A 51 -5.81 7.95 -2.52
CA ASP A 51 -4.68 7.90 -3.45
C ASP A 51 -3.45 8.65 -2.93
N ALA A 52 -3.65 9.85 -2.40
CA ALA A 52 -2.55 10.64 -1.86
C ALA A 52 -1.90 9.96 -0.65
N ASP A 53 -2.69 9.30 0.18
CA ASP A 53 -2.19 8.58 1.34
C ASP A 53 -1.35 7.37 0.92
N ILE A 54 -1.83 6.63 -0.06
CA ILE A 54 -1.11 5.47 -0.60
C ILE A 54 0.20 5.92 -1.25
N GLN A 55 0.16 7.01 -2.02
CA GLN A 55 1.36 7.55 -2.65
C GLN A 55 2.41 7.94 -1.61
N ARG A 56 1.99 8.60 -0.53
CA ARG A 56 2.88 8.96 0.56
C ARG A 56 3.47 7.73 1.23
N ALA A 57 2.66 6.70 1.45
CA ALA A 57 3.11 5.47 2.08
C ALA A 57 4.11 4.72 1.19
N ILE A 58 3.88 4.69 -0.12
CA ILE A 58 4.82 4.08 -1.06
C ILE A 58 6.18 4.75 -0.94
N LYS A 59 6.19 6.07 -0.93
CA LYS A 59 7.44 6.82 -0.85
C LYS A 59 8.17 6.54 0.45
N LYS A 60 7.45 6.50 1.57
CA LYS A 60 8.05 6.20 2.87
C LYS A 60 8.65 4.79 2.91
N CYS A 61 7.93 3.80 2.38
CA CYS A 61 8.43 2.44 2.35
C CYS A 61 9.65 2.31 1.46
N GLN A 62 9.65 2.95 0.30
CA GLN A 62 10.79 2.93 -0.62
C GLN A 62 12.01 3.61 0.00
N ASP A 63 11.82 4.73 0.66
CA ASP A 63 12.92 5.44 1.33
C ASP A 63 13.57 4.56 2.40
N LEU A 64 12.78 3.79 3.13
CA LEU A 64 13.30 2.87 4.13
C LEU A 64 14.13 1.74 3.51
N PHE A 65 13.71 1.24 2.35
CA PHE A 65 14.43 0.18 1.66
C PHE A 65 15.73 0.67 1.00
N GLU A 66 15.75 1.93 0.59
CA GLU A 66 16.89 2.51 -0.11
C GLU A 66 17.94 3.10 0.83
N SER A 67 17.57 3.31 2.07
CA SER A 67 18.50 3.86 3.04
C SER A 67 19.35 2.76 3.69
#